data_89db3aa24e6911ea0261c64f15ed0c45
#
_entry.id   89db3aa24e6911ea0261c64f15ed0c45
#
_cell.length_a   1.000
_cell.length_b   1.000
_cell.length_c   1.000
_cell.angle_alpha   90.00
_cell.angle_beta   90.00
_cell.angle_gamma   90.00
#
_symmetry.space_group_name_H-M   'P 1'
#
loop_
_entity.id
_entity.type
_entity.pdbx_description
1 polymer ?
#
loop_
_entity_poly.entity_id
_entity_poly.type
_entity_poly.pdbx_seq_one_letter_code
_entity_poly.pdbx_strand_id
1 'polypeptide(L)'
;MVRPIVMASVMSSLLFAAAGRGQVLAAQSDWPPGVQTLLERFDSTATSATTLDAAGRAALFTDDATFLNAFGNRTDGRPALDSMLNRLYSGNQFRRATIERLDRRVRVLAPNLVLVDHLERLTGQGGGNGRVNPPRMTHITLLLRQVRPADWRIVYYRAGDNRNLEQERQQRVTQDALENDWANLGRYRDANAKLPPPAPKENRVVFYGNSITDAWAQRFPTDFPGKPYIGRGISGQTTPQMLVRFNQDVVALRPKVVVILAGTNDIAGNTGPSTLEMIEDNLRSMAEIARASGIRVVLSSVLPVYDYPWRPGLEPALKIVALNAWMKDYAAKSGATYLDYHSAMGDARQGMRAELASDGVHPNDAGYRVMAPLTEKAIAAALRR
;
A
#
# COMPACT_ATOMS: atom_id res chain seq x y z
N MET A 1 0.17 -35.68 -28.36
CA MET A 1 1.53 -35.28 -27.89
C MET A 1 1.71 -33.81 -28.16
N VAL A 2 1.49 -32.99 -27.19
CA VAL A 2 1.86 -31.55 -27.21
C VAL A 2 2.46 -31.24 -25.85
N ARG A 3 3.74 -30.92 -25.84
CA ARG A 3 4.49 -30.56 -24.63
C ARG A 3 4.16 -29.13 -24.21
N PRO A 4 4.06 -28.82 -22.91
CA PRO A 4 3.94 -27.44 -22.43
C PRO A 4 5.32 -26.76 -22.47
N ILE A 5 5.34 -25.54 -23.00
CA ILE A 5 6.48 -24.63 -22.99
C ILE A 5 6.56 -24.02 -21.61
N VAL A 6 7.61 -24.36 -20.88
CA VAL A 6 8.01 -23.68 -19.63
C VAL A 6 8.71 -22.38 -20.03
N MET A 7 8.07 -21.23 -19.78
CA MET A 7 8.76 -19.92 -19.82
C MET A 7 9.57 -19.76 -18.54
N ALA A 8 10.86 -20.07 -18.63
CA ALA A 8 11.84 -19.67 -17.66
C ALA A 8 12.17 -18.19 -17.89
N SER A 9 11.86 -17.33 -16.91
CA SER A 9 12.31 -15.94 -16.87
C SER A 9 13.80 -15.93 -16.59
N VAL A 10 14.61 -15.77 -17.65
CA VAL A 10 16.05 -15.55 -17.56
C VAL A 10 16.27 -14.07 -17.29
N MET A 11 16.61 -13.72 -16.05
CA MET A 11 17.26 -12.45 -15.73
C MET A 11 18.64 -12.44 -16.42
N SER A 12 18.72 -11.87 -17.60
CA SER A 12 19.99 -11.61 -18.29
C SER A 12 20.68 -10.44 -17.59
N SER A 13 21.60 -10.78 -16.70
CA SER A 13 22.66 -9.87 -16.28
C SER A 13 23.56 -9.62 -17.48
N LEU A 14 23.30 -8.56 -18.25
CA LEU A 14 24.24 -8.07 -19.26
C LEU A 14 25.43 -7.42 -18.54
N LEU A 15 26.42 -8.25 -18.21
CA LEU A 15 27.79 -7.78 -18.01
C LEU A 15 28.31 -7.33 -19.39
N PHE A 16 28.25 -6.05 -19.67
CA PHE A 16 29.07 -5.44 -20.69
C PHE A 16 30.52 -5.33 -20.16
N ALA A 17 31.29 -6.34 -20.37
CA ALA A 17 32.75 -6.22 -20.35
C ALA A 17 33.19 -5.53 -21.65
N ALA A 18 33.05 -4.20 -21.73
CA ALA A 18 33.77 -3.38 -22.68
C ALA A 18 35.02 -2.90 -21.97
N ALA A 19 36.16 -3.40 -22.40
CA ALA A 19 37.47 -2.77 -22.14
C ALA A 19 37.46 -1.38 -22.80
N GLY A 20 37.03 -0.37 -22.05
CA GLY A 20 37.03 1.03 -22.41
C GLY A 20 37.27 1.82 -21.13
N ARG A 21 38.38 2.52 -21.08
CA ARG A 21 38.87 3.44 -20.05
C ARG A 21 37.76 3.92 -19.13
N GLY A 22 37.77 3.52 -17.85
CA GLY A 22 36.82 4.01 -16.86
C GLY A 22 36.78 5.53 -16.92
N GLN A 23 35.64 6.08 -17.28
CA GLN A 23 35.41 7.54 -17.18
C GLN A 23 35.39 7.86 -15.69
N VAL A 24 36.52 8.42 -15.21
CA VAL A 24 36.62 8.97 -13.87
C VAL A 24 35.60 10.12 -13.79
N LEU A 25 34.74 10.11 -12.78
CA LEU A 25 33.92 11.27 -12.47
C LEU A 25 34.86 12.45 -12.25
N ALA A 26 34.72 13.52 -13.04
CA ALA A 26 35.52 14.71 -12.93
C ALA A 26 35.38 15.31 -11.53
N ALA A 27 36.47 15.55 -10.83
CA ALA A 27 36.43 16.35 -9.62
C ALA A 27 35.89 17.75 -9.96
N GLN A 28 35.31 18.46 -9.00
CA GLN A 28 34.71 19.78 -9.25
C GLN A 28 35.72 20.78 -9.84
N SER A 29 37.04 20.63 -9.50
CA SER A 29 38.15 21.38 -10.07
C SER A 29 38.40 21.13 -11.56
N ASP A 30 37.89 20.02 -12.11
CA ASP A 30 38.15 19.59 -13.50
C ASP A 30 36.98 19.93 -14.43
N TRP A 31 35.99 20.65 -13.94
CA TRP A 31 34.84 21.07 -14.78
C TRP A 31 35.26 22.18 -15.74
N PRO A 32 34.76 22.19 -16.96
CA PRO A 32 35.05 23.26 -17.90
C PRO A 32 34.61 24.64 -17.33
N PRO A 33 35.41 25.69 -17.57
CA PRO A 33 35.11 27.04 -17.09
C PRO A 33 33.68 27.46 -17.45
N GLY A 34 32.91 27.98 -16.48
CA GLY A 34 31.52 28.42 -16.62
C GLY A 34 30.45 27.36 -16.33
N VAL A 35 30.79 26.05 -16.29
CA VAL A 35 29.83 24.99 -15.93
C VAL A 35 29.35 25.17 -14.51
N GLN A 36 30.25 25.41 -13.57
CA GLN A 36 29.91 25.64 -12.15
C GLN A 36 28.98 26.85 -12.02
N THR A 37 29.27 27.96 -12.65
CA THR A 37 28.43 29.18 -12.62
C THR A 37 27.02 28.91 -13.16
N LEU A 38 26.88 28.13 -14.24
CA LEU A 38 25.57 27.73 -14.75
C LEU A 38 24.80 26.91 -13.72
N LEU A 39 25.44 25.94 -13.08
CA LEU A 39 24.82 25.05 -12.09
C LEU A 39 24.41 25.80 -10.82
N GLU A 40 25.22 26.73 -10.34
CA GLU A 40 24.88 27.61 -9.20
C GLU A 40 23.66 28.49 -9.52
N ARG A 41 23.60 29.06 -10.71
CA ARG A 41 22.43 29.81 -11.19
C ARG A 41 21.20 28.91 -11.34
N PHE A 42 21.38 27.69 -11.84
CA PHE A 42 20.31 26.73 -11.94
C PHE A 42 19.73 26.42 -10.55
N ASP A 43 20.57 26.25 -9.55
CA ASP A 43 20.19 25.98 -8.17
C ASP A 43 19.45 27.18 -7.55
N SER A 44 19.96 28.38 -7.75
CA SER A 44 19.37 29.60 -7.15
C SER A 44 17.98 29.96 -7.69
N THR A 45 17.61 29.48 -8.87
CA THR A 45 16.31 29.81 -9.50
C THR A 45 15.13 28.99 -9.02
N ALA A 46 15.34 27.97 -8.18
CA ALA A 46 14.25 27.09 -7.71
C ALA A 46 14.60 26.32 -6.42
N THR A 47 15.19 26.95 -5.41
CA THR A 47 15.55 26.30 -4.14
C THR A 47 14.43 26.37 -3.09
N SER A 48 13.61 27.42 -3.14
CA SER A 48 12.47 27.64 -2.22
C SER A 48 11.42 28.54 -2.87
N ALA A 49 10.28 28.67 -2.20
CA ALA A 49 9.20 29.55 -2.66
C ALA A 49 9.61 31.02 -2.86
N THR A 50 10.63 31.48 -2.14
CA THR A 50 11.16 32.84 -2.23
C THR A 50 12.15 33.06 -3.37
N THR A 51 12.62 31.95 -4.00
CA THR A 51 13.63 31.98 -5.06
C THR A 51 13.11 31.42 -6.41
N LEU A 52 11.78 31.32 -6.57
CA LEU A 52 11.19 30.90 -7.83
C LEU A 52 11.30 32.02 -8.86
N ASP A 53 12.29 31.88 -9.76
CA ASP A 53 12.57 32.81 -10.85
C ASP A 53 12.38 32.09 -12.21
N ALA A 54 11.18 32.21 -12.80
CA ALA A 54 10.85 31.58 -14.06
C ALA A 54 11.68 32.12 -15.22
N ALA A 55 11.85 33.42 -15.31
CA ALA A 55 12.60 34.06 -16.38
C ALA A 55 14.10 33.75 -16.28
N GLY A 56 14.67 33.87 -15.07
CA GLY A 56 16.06 33.46 -14.80
C GLY A 56 16.32 32.01 -15.09
N ARG A 57 15.36 31.13 -14.76
CA ARG A 57 15.42 29.70 -15.06
C ARG A 57 15.40 29.44 -16.57
N ALA A 58 14.44 30.02 -17.29
CA ALA A 58 14.32 29.88 -18.74
C ALA A 58 15.58 30.41 -19.49
N ALA A 59 16.18 31.50 -19.00
CA ALA A 59 17.41 32.07 -19.57
C ALA A 59 18.63 31.14 -19.51
N LEU A 60 18.61 30.08 -18.71
CA LEU A 60 19.68 29.06 -18.64
C LEU A 60 19.61 28.07 -19.82
N PHE A 61 18.54 28.06 -20.58
CA PHE A 61 18.33 27.12 -21.68
C PHE A 61 18.69 27.74 -23.05
N THR A 62 19.04 26.89 -24.00
CA THR A 62 19.18 27.28 -25.40
C THR A 62 17.81 27.51 -26.02
N ASP A 63 17.77 28.22 -27.17
CA ASP A 63 16.52 28.52 -27.89
C ASP A 63 15.86 27.21 -28.42
N ASP A 64 16.66 26.19 -28.71
CA ASP A 64 16.25 24.87 -29.22
C ASP A 64 16.14 23.79 -28.09
N ALA A 65 16.12 24.19 -26.84
CA ALA A 65 16.12 23.26 -25.73
C ALA A 65 14.87 22.36 -25.65
N THR A 66 15.07 21.13 -25.23
CA THR A 66 13.96 20.23 -24.86
C THR A 66 13.89 20.09 -23.34
N PHE A 67 12.72 20.27 -22.79
CA PHE A 67 12.41 20.07 -21.38
C PHE A 67 11.38 18.95 -21.23
N LEU A 68 11.75 17.89 -20.50
CA LEU A 68 10.88 16.76 -20.16
C LEU A 68 10.67 16.74 -18.66
N ASN A 69 9.45 17.01 -18.20
CA ASN A 69 9.15 17.02 -16.77
C ASN A 69 9.01 15.59 -16.19
N ALA A 70 8.89 15.49 -14.86
CA ALA A 70 8.78 14.23 -14.14
C ALA A 70 7.53 13.39 -14.50
N PHE A 71 6.56 13.97 -15.18
CA PHE A 71 5.32 13.30 -15.62
C PHE A 71 5.36 12.91 -17.10
N GLY A 72 6.51 13.08 -17.77
CA GLY A 72 6.66 12.77 -19.19
C GLY A 72 6.15 13.87 -20.15
N ASN A 73 5.69 15.01 -19.66
CA ASN A 73 5.27 16.12 -20.52
C ASN A 73 6.49 16.81 -21.11
N ARG A 74 6.47 17.00 -22.44
CA ARG A 74 7.54 17.62 -23.22
C ARG A 74 7.21 19.07 -23.55
N THR A 75 8.22 19.92 -23.46
CA THR A 75 8.18 21.32 -23.87
C THR A 75 9.43 21.61 -24.70
N ASP A 76 9.28 22.07 -25.93
CA ASP A 76 10.38 22.36 -26.82
C ASP A 76 10.48 23.86 -27.06
N GLY A 77 11.71 24.34 -27.01
CA GLY A 77 12.07 25.73 -27.23
C GLY A 77 11.90 26.63 -26.00
N ARG A 78 12.83 27.60 -25.87
CA ARG A 78 12.90 28.52 -24.73
C ARG A 78 11.61 29.35 -24.52
N PRO A 79 10.93 29.90 -25.57
CA PRO A 79 9.69 30.66 -25.35
C PRO A 79 8.56 29.85 -24.75
N ALA A 80 8.39 28.60 -25.19
CA ALA A 80 7.39 27.69 -24.64
C ALA A 80 7.74 27.30 -23.20
N LEU A 81 9.03 27.07 -22.92
CA LEU A 81 9.56 26.78 -21.59
C LEU A 81 9.34 27.95 -20.62
N ASP A 82 9.62 29.19 -21.03
CA ASP A 82 9.36 30.38 -20.22
C ASP A 82 7.88 30.49 -19.85
N SER A 83 6.99 30.34 -20.83
CA SER A 83 5.54 30.33 -20.60
C SER A 83 5.11 29.22 -19.63
N MET A 84 5.70 28.04 -19.75
CA MET A 84 5.41 26.90 -18.87
C MET A 84 5.91 27.15 -17.45
N LEU A 85 7.14 27.64 -17.27
CA LEU A 85 7.71 27.95 -15.96
C LEU A 85 6.96 29.08 -15.26
N ASN A 86 6.55 30.11 -15.97
CA ASN A 86 5.72 31.19 -15.42
C ASN A 86 4.40 30.65 -14.87
N ARG A 87 3.68 29.79 -15.60
CA ARG A 87 2.45 29.15 -15.10
C ARG A 87 2.73 28.26 -13.90
N LEU A 88 3.82 27.51 -13.92
CA LEU A 88 4.18 26.59 -12.85
C LEU A 88 4.51 27.31 -11.56
N TYR A 89 5.28 28.39 -11.63
CA TYR A 89 5.78 29.14 -10.47
C TYR A 89 4.76 30.15 -9.92
N SER A 90 3.85 30.66 -10.76
CA SER A 90 2.74 31.49 -10.30
C SER A 90 1.65 30.70 -9.55
N GLY A 91 1.62 29.38 -9.71
CA GLY A 91 0.68 28.50 -9.02
C GLY A 91 1.03 28.29 -7.55
N ASN A 92 0.01 27.88 -6.77
CA ASN A 92 0.18 27.61 -5.33
C ASN A 92 1.02 26.36 -5.02
N GLN A 93 1.35 25.54 -6.04
CA GLN A 93 1.98 24.23 -5.84
C GLN A 93 3.39 24.31 -5.23
N PHE A 94 4.14 25.37 -5.53
CA PHE A 94 5.52 25.53 -5.06
C PHE A 94 5.68 26.56 -3.94
N ARG A 95 4.61 27.24 -3.48
CA ARG A 95 4.69 28.29 -2.45
C ARG A 95 5.31 27.86 -1.12
N ARG A 96 5.26 26.57 -0.78
CA ARG A 96 5.85 26.00 0.44
C ARG A 96 6.87 24.90 0.09
N ALA A 97 7.22 24.79 -1.18
CA ALA A 97 8.14 23.78 -1.64
C ALA A 97 9.58 24.13 -1.28
N THR A 98 10.35 23.13 -0.91
CA THR A 98 11.79 23.21 -0.73
C THR A 98 12.44 22.12 -1.55
N ILE A 99 13.49 22.46 -2.29
CA ILE A 99 14.28 21.56 -3.10
C ILE A 99 15.66 21.42 -2.44
N GLU A 100 15.98 20.23 -2.01
CA GLU A 100 17.28 19.87 -1.44
C GLU A 100 18.05 19.00 -2.43
N ARG A 101 19.26 19.42 -2.80
CA ARG A 101 20.14 18.59 -3.65
C ARG A 101 20.91 17.62 -2.80
N LEU A 102 20.81 16.33 -3.13
CA LEU A 102 21.42 15.24 -2.38
C LEU A 102 22.70 14.71 -3.03
N ASP A 103 22.74 14.68 -4.35
CA ASP A 103 23.92 14.20 -5.12
C ASP A 103 24.00 14.94 -6.46
N ARG A 104 25.22 15.10 -6.99
CA ARG A 104 25.46 15.65 -8.32
C ARG A 104 26.69 15.00 -8.93
N ARG A 105 26.55 14.51 -10.15
CA ARG A 105 27.61 13.92 -10.96
C ARG A 105 27.75 14.68 -12.27
N VAL A 106 28.96 15.09 -12.60
CA VAL A 106 29.27 15.82 -13.83
C VAL A 106 30.23 14.99 -14.67
N ARG A 107 29.89 14.79 -15.94
CA ARG A 107 30.72 14.07 -16.92
C ARG A 107 30.93 14.95 -18.14
N VAL A 108 32.18 15.21 -18.48
CA VAL A 108 32.57 15.88 -19.73
C VAL A 108 32.50 14.84 -20.85
N LEU A 109 31.58 15.03 -21.79
CA LEU A 109 31.38 14.13 -22.93
C LEU A 109 32.25 14.55 -24.13
N ALA A 110 32.41 15.87 -24.31
CA ALA A 110 33.21 16.50 -25.35
C ALA A 110 33.63 17.91 -24.87
N PRO A 111 34.58 18.57 -25.52
CA PRO A 111 35.06 19.90 -25.11
C PRO A 111 33.94 20.94 -24.95
N ASN A 112 32.83 20.79 -25.68
CA ASN A 112 31.66 21.69 -25.69
C ASN A 112 30.39 21.02 -25.19
N LEU A 113 30.47 19.82 -24.57
CA LEU A 113 29.30 19.04 -24.16
C LEU A 113 29.55 18.38 -22.78
N VAL A 114 28.65 18.66 -21.85
CA VAL A 114 28.69 18.14 -20.48
C VAL A 114 27.36 17.54 -20.11
N LEU A 115 27.40 16.35 -19.50
CA LEU A 115 26.25 15.70 -18.90
C LEU A 115 26.27 15.89 -17.38
N VAL A 116 25.14 16.28 -16.81
CA VAL A 116 24.96 16.42 -15.36
C VAL A 116 23.78 15.55 -14.93
N ASP A 117 24.03 14.66 -14.01
CA ASP A 117 23.00 13.89 -13.33
C ASP A 117 22.96 14.33 -11.86
N HIS A 118 21.79 14.62 -11.33
CA HIS A 118 21.65 14.90 -9.91
C HIS A 118 20.34 14.36 -9.31
N LEU A 119 20.37 14.12 -8.02
CA LEU A 119 19.26 13.68 -7.22
C LEU A 119 18.77 14.84 -6.34
N GLU A 120 17.49 15.12 -6.38
CA GLU A 120 16.83 16.14 -5.55
C GLU A 120 15.74 15.53 -4.68
N ARG A 121 15.60 16.07 -3.46
CA ARG A 121 14.44 15.84 -2.61
C ARG A 121 13.55 17.09 -2.66
N LEU A 122 12.30 16.91 -3.10
CA LEU A 122 11.27 17.96 -3.09
C LEU A 122 10.31 17.70 -1.93
N THR A 123 10.14 18.72 -1.06
CA THR A 123 9.22 18.70 0.08
C THR A 123 8.28 19.90 0.03
N GLY A 124 7.14 19.83 0.70
CA GLY A 124 6.21 20.96 0.83
C GLY A 124 5.43 21.33 -0.44
N GLN A 125 5.50 20.54 -1.52
CA GLN A 125 4.74 20.81 -2.74
C GLN A 125 3.23 20.66 -2.51
N GLY A 126 2.45 21.67 -2.88
CA GLY A 126 0.99 21.63 -2.78
C GLY A 126 0.35 20.70 -3.80
N GLY A 127 -0.68 19.97 -3.40
CA GLY A 127 -1.57 19.20 -4.26
C GLY A 127 -2.80 19.98 -4.70
N GLY A 128 -3.52 19.48 -5.70
CA GLY A 128 -4.73 20.13 -6.26
C GLY A 128 -5.90 20.26 -5.29
N ASN A 129 -5.86 19.59 -4.15
CA ASN A 129 -6.88 19.61 -3.09
C ASN A 129 -6.48 20.48 -1.88
N GLY A 130 -5.43 21.31 -2.01
CA GLY A 130 -4.91 22.13 -0.91
C GLY A 130 -4.03 21.40 0.10
N ARG A 131 -3.81 20.11 -0.04
CA ARG A 131 -2.92 19.29 0.80
C ARG A 131 -1.47 19.39 0.32
N VAL A 132 -0.53 19.09 1.21
CA VAL A 132 0.88 18.98 0.87
C VAL A 132 1.17 17.56 0.38
N ASN A 133 1.82 17.44 -0.77
CA ASN A 133 2.26 16.14 -1.29
C ASN A 133 3.37 15.55 -0.41
N PRO A 134 3.46 14.23 -0.29
CA PRO A 134 4.60 13.57 0.37
C PRO A 134 5.93 13.99 -0.26
N PRO A 135 7.04 13.97 0.51
CA PRO A 135 8.38 14.18 -0.04
C PRO A 135 8.64 13.25 -1.22
N ARG A 136 9.22 13.77 -2.28
CA ARG A 136 9.58 12.97 -3.45
C ARG A 136 11.04 13.11 -3.83
N MET A 137 11.58 12.05 -4.40
CA MET A 137 12.93 12.00 -4.96
C MET A 137 12.83 12.13 -6.48
N THR A 138 13.55 13.09 -7.04
CA THR A 138 13.57 13.34 -8.48
C THR A 138 14.99 13.22 -9.00
N HIS A 139 15.20 12.32 -9.98
CA HIS A 139 16.42 12.28 -10.75
C HIS A 139 16.34 13.27 -11.89
N ILE A 140 17.33 14.14 -12.00
CA ILE A 140 17.40 15.16 -13.06
C ILE A 140 18.67 14.93 -13.89
N THR A 141 18.49 14.88 -15.19
CA THR A 141 19.58 14.83 -16.17
C THR A 141 19.57 16.11 -16.99
N LEU A 142 20.71 16.80 -17.03
CA LEU A 142 20.94 17.95 -17.86
C LEU A 142 22.00 17.63 -18.90
N LEU A 143 21.78 18.03 -20.14
CA LEU A 143 22.82 18.10 -21.16
C LEU A 143 23.17 19.58 -21.37
N LEU A 144 24.41 19.93 -21.10
CA LEU A 144 24.91 21.30 -21.24
C LEU A 144 25.73 21.41 -22.52
N ARG A 145 25.49 22.47 -23.30
CA ARG A 145 26.22 22.82 -24.50
C ARG A 145 26.90 24.18 -24.32
N GLN A 146 28.17 24.28 -24.67
CA GLN A 146 28.88 25.53 -24.70
C GLN A 146 28.45 26.33 -25.93
N VAL A 147 27.90 27.54 -25.72
CA VAL A 147 27.47 28.43 -26.81
C VAL A 147 28.50 29.51 -27.16
N ARG A 148 29.36 29.85 -26.16
CA ARG A 148 30.54 30.74 -26.28
C ARG A 148 31.58 30.34 -25.27
N PRO A 149 32.83 30.81 -25.33
CA PRO A 149 33.81 30.54 -24.28
C PRO A 149 33.25 30.88 -22.90
N ALA A 150 33.27 29.91 -21.97
CA ALA A 150 32.75 29.95 -20.62
C ALA A 150 31.21 30.21 -20.51
N ASP A 151 30.44 30.35 -21.60
CA ASP A 151 28.99 30.46 -21.58
C ASP A 151 28.33 29.14 -21.97
N TRP A 152 27.81 28.48 -20.96
CA TRP A 152 27.12 27.19 -21.08
C TRP A 152 25.63 27.36 -20.97
N ARG A 153 24.85 26.55 -21.72
CA ARG A 153 23.39 26.51 -21.67
C ARG A 153 22.89 25.08 -21.63
N ILE A 154 21.71 24.91 -21.06
CA ILE A 154 21.02 23.62 -21.00
C ILE A 154 20.31 23.42 -22.36
N VAL A 155 20.69 22.37 -23.08
CA VAL A 155 20.05 21.97 -24.34
C VAL A 155 18.99 20.90 -24.11
N TYR A 156 19.14 20.12 -23.04
CA TYR A 156 18.20 19.08 -22.67
C TYR A 156 18.06 19.00 -21.15
N TYR A 157 16.83 18.93 -20.69
CA TYR A 157 16.45 18.69 -19.29
C TYR A 157 15.49 17.52 -19.22
N ARG A 158 15.77 16.56 -18.36
CA ARG A 158 14.84 15.48 -18.02
C ARG A 158 14.74 15.33 -16.52
N ALA A 159 13.52 15.39 -16.00
CA ALA A 159 13.23 14.95 -14.65
C ALA A 159 12.61 13.55 -14.70
N GLY A 160 13.08 12.65 -13.86
CA GLY A 160 12.49 11.32 -13.61
C GLY A 160 11.96 11.27 -12.18
N ASP A 161 10.69 10.92 -12.03
CA ASP A 161 10.10 10.67 -10.72
C ASP A 161 10.05 9.16 -10.49
N ASN A 162 10.68 8.69 -9.41
CA ASN A 162 10.72 7.27 -9.08
C ASN A 162 9.43 6.76 -8.40
N ARG A 163 8.41 7.62 -8.30
CA ARG A 163 7.15 7.21 -7.70
C ARG A 163 6.38 6.28 -8.64
N ASN A 164 5.84 5.22 -8.08
CA ASN A 164 4.79 4.49 -8.75
C ASN A 164 3.47 5.28 -8.59
N LEU A 165 3.16 6.10 -9.59
CA LEU A 165 1.97 6.98 -9.59
C LEU A 165 0.66 6.21 -9.39
N GLU A 166 0.59 4.97 -9.85
CA GLU A 166 -0.58 4.11 -9.65
C GLU A 166 -0.70 3.68 -8.18
N GLN A 167 0.42 3.31 -7.55
CA GLN A 167 0.42 3.00 -6.11
C GLN A 167 0.07 4.22 -5.27
N GLU A 168 0.59 5.41 -5.60
CA GLU A 168 0.21 6.64 -4.88
C GLU A 168 -1.25 7.01 -5.09
N ARG A 169 -1.77 6.87 -6.30
CA ARG A 169 -3.18 7.08 -6.60
C ARG A 169 -4.04 6.11 -5.80
N GLN A 170 -3.68 4.86 -5.76
CA GLN A 170 -4.36 3.84 -4.99
C GLN A 170 -4.28 4.11 -3.48
N GLN A 171 -3.13 4.53 -2.98
CA GLN A 171 -2.96 4.94 -1.59
C GLN A 171 -3.82 6.16 -1.23
N ARG A 172 -3.91 7.16 -2.12
CA ARG A 172 -4.80 8.33 -1.90
C ARG A 172 -6.27 7.92 -1.88
N VAL A 173 -6.72 7.10 -2.82
CA VAL A 173 -8.10 6.60 -2.85
C VAL A 173 -8.41 5.83 -1.57
N THR A 174 -7.48 5.00 -1.10
CA THR A 174 -7.62 4.27 0.15
C THR A 174 -7.64 5.22 1.35
N GLN A 175 -6.79 6.23 1.38
CA GLN A 175 -6.73 7.22 2.46
C GLN A 175 -7.98 8.12 2.50
N ASP A 176 -8.46 8.59 1.35
CA ASP A 176 -9.70 9.36 1.24
C ASP A 176 -10.91 8.52 1.68
N ALA A 177 -10.93 7.24 1.35
CA ALA A 177 -11.95 6.31 1.83
C ALA A 177 -11.91 6.13 3.34
N LEU A 178 -10.73 5.98 3.94
CA LEU A 178 -10.57 5.87 5.40
C LEU A 178 -10.93 7.16 6.15
N GLU A 179 -10.70 8.33 5.55
CA GLU A 179 -11.06 9.62 6.15
C GLU A 179 -12.57 9.91 6.07
N ASN A 180 -13.23 9.46 5.01
CA ASN A 180 -14.65 9.72 4.77
C ASN A 180 -15.57 8.55 5.19
N ASP A 181 -15.03 7.32 5.24
CA ASP A 181 -15.72 6.10 5.65
C ASP A 181 -14.75 5.17 6.40
N TRP A 182 -14.36 5.56 7.63
CA TRP A 182 -13.35 4.86 8.42
C TRP A 182 -13.62 3.36 8.60
N ALA A 183 -14.88 2.98 8.75
CA ALA A 183 -15.28 1.57 8.89
C ALA A 183 -15.53 0.88 7.54
N ASN A 184 -15.37 1.59 6.42
CA ASN A 184 -15.64 1.12 5.05
C ASN A 184 -17.07 0.56 4.89
N LEU A 185 -18.06 1.33 5.35
CA LEU A 185 -19.48 0.98 5.28
C LEU A 185 -19.98 0.85 3.84
N GLY A 186 -19.32 1.54 2.90
CA GLY A 186 -19.62 1.45 1.48
C GLY A 186 -19.27 0.12 0.83
N ARG A 187 -18.33 -0.64 1.40
CA ARG A 187 -17.70 -1.83 0.76
C ARG A 187 -18.70 -2.89 0.29
N TYR A 188 -19.69 -3.19 1.11
CA TYR A 188 -20.68 -4.25 0.81
C TYR A 188 -22.10 -3.73 0.61
N ARG A 189 -22.32 -2.41 0.61
CA ARG A 189 -23.65 -1.79 0.51
C ARG A 189 -24.47 -2.34 -0.66
N ASP A 190 -23.92 -2.29 -1.87
CA ASP A 190 -24.63 -2.73 -3.08
C ASP A 190 -24.81 -4.24 -3.12
N ALA A 191 -23.80 -5.00 -2.65
CA ALA A 191 -23.88 -6.45 -2.56
C ALA A 191 -24.94 -6.89 -1.55
N ASN A 192 -25.04 -6.19 -0.40
CA ASN A 192 -26.05 -6.43 0.63
C ASN A 192 -27.46 -6.11 0.11
N ALA A 193 -27.62 -4.99 -0.60
CA ALA A 193 -28.91 -4.59 -1.17
C ALA A 193 -29.44 -5.56 -2.24
N LYS A 194 -28.56 -6.26 -2.95
CA LYS A 194 -28.91 -7.25 -3.97
C LYS A 194 -29.20 -8.64 -3.42
N LEU A 195 -28.87 -8.91 -2.15
CA LEU A 195 -29.12 -10.21 -1.55
C LEU A 195 -30.62 -10.39 -1.27
N PRO A 196 -31.25 -11.46 -1.78
CA PRO A 196 -32.63 -11.76 -1.43
C PRO A 196 -32.73 -12.14 0.06
N PRO A 197 -33.89 -11.96 0.67
CA PRO A 197 -34.17 -12.55 1.97
C PRO A 197 -33.82 -14.04 2.01
N PRO A 198 -33.31 -14.58 3.14
CA PRO A 198 -33.03 -16.01 3.22
C PRO A 198 -34.31 -16.81 3.02
N ALA A 199 -34.23 -17.90 2.25
CA ALA A 199 -35.33 -18.84 2.07
C ALA A 199 -35.74 -19.50 3.42
N PRO A 200 -36.98 -19.97 3.59
CA PRO A 200 -37.47 -20.47 4.91
C PRO A 200 -36.63 -21.54 5.56
N LYS A 201 -35.94 -22.39 4.79
CA LYS A 201 -35.05 -23.46 5.29
C LYS A 201 -33.56 -23.21 5.02
N GLU A 202 -33.22 -22.03 4.54
CA GLU A 202 -31.83 -21.67 4.25
C GLU A 202 -31.02 -21.54 5.54
N ASN A 203 -29.91 -22.26 5.60
CA ASN A 203 -28.92 -22.10 6.66
C ASN A 203 -27.85 -21.11 6.23
N ARG A 204 -28.26 -19.85 5.96
CA ARG A 204 -27.33 -18.78 5.62
C ARG A 204 -26.28 -18.59 6.70
N VAL A 205 -25.02 -18.53 6.30
CA VAL A 205 -23.89 -18.26 7.19
C VAL A 205 -23.13 -17.06 6.67
N VAL A 206 -22.82 -16.11 7.55
CA VAL A 206 -21.93 -15.00 7.25
C VAL A 206 -20.57 -15.25 7.85
N PHE A 207 -19.53 -15.24 7.03
CA PHE A 207 -18.13 -15.21 7.45
C PHE A 207 -17.72 -13.75 7.59
N TYR A 208 -17.43 -13.34 8.79
CA TYR A 208 -17.16 -11.96 9.16
C TYR A 208 -15.74 -11.79 9.68
N GLY A 209 -14.95 -10.92 9.05
CA GLY A 209 -13.53 -10.81 9.38
C GLY A 209 -12.76 -9.76 8.60
N ASN A 210 -11.48 -9.99 8.53
CA ASN A 210 -10.48 -9.12 7.87
C ASN A 210 -9.96 -9.72 6.56
N SER A 211 -8.66 -9.51 6.22
CA SER A 211 -8.02 -10.00 4.98
C SER A 211 -8.13 -11.51 4.78
N ILE A 212 -8.02 -12.29 5.84
CA ILE A 212 -8.12 -13.75 5.78
C ILE A 212 -9.51 -14.17 5.30
N THR A 213 -10.55 -13.54 5.82
CA THR A 213 -11.95 -13.78 5.41
C THR A 213 -12.24 -13.21 4.02
N ASP A 214 -11.68 -12.05 3.67
CA ASP A 214 -11.82 -11.39 2.37
C ASP A 214 -11.26 -12.28 1.24
N ALA A 215 -10.04 -12.78 1.42
CA ALA A 215 -9.42 -13.72 0.48
C ALA A 215 -10.16 -15.07 0.40
N TRP A 216 -10.61 -15.59 1.55
CA TRP A 216 -11.32 -16.87 1.57
C TRP A 216 -12.67 -16.83 0.86
N ALA A 217 -13.37 -15.70 0.92
CA ALA A 217 -14.67 -15.54 0.26
C ALA A 217 -14.64 -15.86 -1.24
N GLN A 218 -13.51 -15.60 -1.92
CA GLN A 218 -13.31 -15.91 -3.33
C GLN A 218 -13.22 -17.44 -3.60
N ARG A 219 -12.91 -18.23 -2.58
CA ARG A 219 -12.74 -19.68 -2.64
C ARG A 219 -14.00 -20.45 -2.22
N PHE A 220 -15.03 -19.78 -1.71
CA PHE A 220 -16.24 -20.46 -1.20
C PHE A 220 -16.90 -21.40 -2.23
N PRO A 221 -16.95 -21.09 -3.55
CA PRO A 221 -17.46 -22.04 -4.54
C PRO A 221 -16.71 -23.37 -4.56
N THR A 222 -15.41 -23.36 -4.26
CA THR A 222 -14.55 -24.55 -4.22
C THR A 222 -14.53 -25.21 -2.84
N ASP A 223 -14.38 -24.42 -1.79
CA ASP A 223 -14.19 -24.95 -0.43
C ASP A 223 -15.52 -25.33 0.24
N PHE A 224 -16.64 -24.73 -0.20
CA PHE A 224 -18.00 -24.94 0.33
C PHE A 224 -19.05 -25.03 -0.79
N PRO A 225 -18.92 -25.99 -1.72
CA PRO A 225 -19.81 -26.06 -2.89
C PRO A 225 -21.30 -26.19 -2.48
N GLY A 226 -22.14 -25.33 -3.07
CA GLY A 226 -23.59 -25.34 -2.82
C GLY A 226 -24.06 -24.82 -1.46
N LYS A 227 -23.15 -24.31 -0.61
CA LYS A 227 -23.49 -23.74 0.68
C LYS A 227 -23.93 -22.27 0.54
N PRO A 228 -24.95 -21.81 1.28
CA PRO A 228 -25.40 -20.44 1.29
C PRO A 228 -24.49 -19.58 2.21
N TYR A 229 -23.20 -19.55 1.91
CA TYR A 229 -22.19 -18.86 2.70
C TYR A 229 -21.82 -17.52 2.07
N ILE A 230 -21.73 -16.49 2.88
CA ILE A 230 -21.50 -15.11 2.46
C ILE A 230 -20.23 -14.60 3.16
N GLY A 231 -19.23 -14.18 2.38
CA GLY A 231 -18.04 -13.52 2.90
C GLY A 231 -18.28 -12.03 3.10
N ARG A 232 -17.92 -11.52 4.27
CA ARG A 232 -17.93 -10.11 4.66
C ARG A 232 -16.61 -9.75 5.35
N GLY A 233 -15.50 -10.17 4.73
CA GLY A 233 -14.15 -9.77 5.13
C GLY A 233 -13.76 -8.43 4.53
N ILE A 234 -13.00 -7.62 5.25
CA ILE A 234 -12.35 -6.41 4.71
C ILE A 234 -10.90 -6.40 5.18
N SER A 235 -9.98 -6.42 4.22
CA SER A 235 -8.55 -6.47 4.49
C SER A 235 -8.09 -5.31 5.37
N GLY A 236 -7.21 -5.60 6.34
CA GLY A 236 -6.62 -4.61 7.25
C GLY A 236 -7.50 -4.16 8.41
N GLN A 237 -8.80 -4.52 8.43
CA GLN A 237 -9.72 -4.05 9.47
C GLN A 237 -9.43 -4.61 10.85
N THR A 238 -9.63 -3.74 11.84
CA THR A 238 -9.59 -4.02 13.28
C THR A 238 -11.00 -4.22 13.85
N THR A 239 -11.09 -4.75 15.05
CA THR A 239 -12.37 -5.05 15.70
C THR A 239 -13.30 -3.85 15.88
N PRO A 240 -12.85 -2.62 16.20
CA PRO A 240 -13.75 -1.46 16.28
C PRO A 240 -14.36 -1.10 14.91
N GLN A 241 -13.63 -1.20 13.80
CA GLN A 241 -14.18 -1.01 12.46
C GLN A 241 -15.21 -2.08 12.11
N MET A 242 -14.93 -3.33 12.48
CA MET A 242 -15.85 -4.44 12.31
C MET A 242 -17.13 -4.23 13.15
N LEU A 243 -17.02 -3.78 14.40
CA LEU A 243 -18.18 -3.51 15.24
C LEU A 243 -19.13 -2.48 14.60
N VAL A 244 -18.61 -1.40 14.05
CA VAL A 244 -19.40 -0.34 13.40
C VAL A 244 -20.22 -0.86 12.21
N ARG A 245 -19.67 -1.74 11.37
CA ARG A 245 -20.36 -2.29 10.19
C ARG A 245 -21.14 -3.58 10.47
N PHE A 246 -21.15 -4.08 11.72
CA PHE A 246 -21.73 -5.39 12.06
C PHE A 246 -23.23 -5.48 11.74
N ASN A 247 -23.98 -4.42 11.99
CA ASN A 247 -25.42 -4.40 11.70
C ASN A 247 -25.70 -4.60 10.22
N GLN A 248 -25.10 -3.79 9.34
CA GLN A 248 -25.37 -3.83 7.89
C GLN A 248 -24.82 -5.07 7.20
N ASP A 249 -23.69 -5.60 7.66
CA ASP A 249 -22.97 -6.68 6.99
C ASP A 249 -23.23 -8.07 7.59
N VAL A 250 -23.91 -8.13 8.74
CA VAL A 250 -24.28 -9.38 9.41
C VAL A 250 -25.77 -9.40 9.74
N VAL A 251 -26.23 -8.51 10.64
CA VAL A 251 -27.60 -8.58 11.19
C VAL A 251 -28.67 -8.41 10.10
N ALA A 252 -28.50 -7.42 9.24
CA ALA A 252 -29.43 -7.13 8.15
C ALA A 252 -29.56 -8.27 7.12
N LEU A 253 -28.53 -9.12 7.01
CA LEU A 253 -28.53 -10.29 6.11
C LEU A 253 -29.28 -11.49 6.68
N ARG A 254 -29.67 -11.42 7.95
CA ARG A 254 -30.46 -12.43 8.66
C ARG A 254 -29.87 -13.86 8.56
N PRO A 255 -28.57 -14.07 8.82
CA PRO A 255 -27.99 -15.41 8.79
C PRO A 255 -28.47 -16.24 9.99
N LYS A 256 -28.36 -17.58 9.89
CA LYS A 256 -28.53 -18.48 11.03
C LYS A 256 -27.28 -18.50 11.91
N VAL A 257 -26.11 -18.32 11.28
CA VAL A 257 -24.81 -18.38 11.96
C VAL A 257 -23.91 -17.24 11.43
N VAL A 258 -23.16 -16.63 12.32
CA VAL A 258 -22.01 -15.79 11.97
C VAL A 258 -20.71 -16.45 12.45
N VAL A 259 -19.71 -16.53 11.57
CA VAL A 259 -18.34 -16.97 11.89
C VAL A 259 -17.48 -15.73 12.00
N ILE A 260 -16.98 -15.39 13.18
CA ILE A 260 -16.18 -14.18 13.44
C ILE A 260 -14.71 -14.57 13.54
N LEU A 261 -13.86 -14.00 12.68
CA LEU A 261 -12.40 -14.14 12.70
C LEU A 261 -11.76 -12.75 12.71
N ALA A 262 -11.30 -12.28 13.87
CA ALA A 262 -10.80 -10.93 14.08
C ALA A 262 -9.79 -10.86 15.24
N GLY A 263 -9.02 -9.76 15.32
CA GLY A 263 -8.09 -9.43 16.39
C GLY A 263 -6.63 -9.34 15.97
N THR A 264 -6.22 -9.99 14.88
CA THR A 264 -4.82 -9.94 14.43
C THR A 264 -4.36 -8.52 14.04
N ASN A 265 -5.21 -7.75 13.35
CA ASN A 265 -4.91 -6.38 12.93
C ASN A 265 -4.91 -5.39 14.09
N ASP A 266 -5.68 -5.65 15.13
CA ASP A 266 -5.67 -4.91 16.39
C ASP A 266 -4.32 -5.07 17.09
N ILE A 267 -3.86 -6.32 17.24
CA ILE A 267 -2.55 -6.66 17.80
C ILE A 267 -1.42 -6.03 16.95
N ALA A 268 -1.57 -6.01 15.62
CA ALA A 268 -0.67 -5.34 14.71
C ALA A 268 -0.74 -3.80 14.80
N GLY A 269 -1.75 -3.23 15.47
CA GLY A 269 -1.92 -1.79 15.65
C GLY A 269 -2.31 -1.05 14.38
N ASN A 270 -3.08 -1.66 13.47
CA ASN A 270 -3.44 -1.07 12.17
C ASN A 270 -4.25 0.24 12.31
N THR A 271 -5.04 0.40 13.36
CA THR A 271 -5.80 1.64 13.64
C THR A 271 -5.33 2.35 14.91
N GLY A 272 -4.11 2.06 15.34
CA GLY A 272 -3.52 2.59 16.55
C GLY A 272 -3.34 1.52 17.64
N PRO A 273 -2.82 1.90 18.82
CA PRO A 273 -2.61 0.98 19.93
C PRO A 273 -3.93 0.38 20.40
N SER A 274 -3.94 -0.94 20.63
CA SER A 274 -5.08 -1.66 21.20
C SER A 274 -4.60 -2.56 22.35
N THR A 275 -5.32 -2.57 23.46
CA THR A 275 -5.14 -3.56 24.51
C THR A 275 -5.93 -4.82 24.20
N LEU A 276 -5.63 -5.94 24.85
CA LEU A 276 -6.41 -7.17 24.68
C LEU A 276 -7.86 -6.97 25.15
N GLU A 277 -8.08 -6.25 26.24
CA GLU A 277 -9.41 -5.92 26.77
C GLU A 277 -10.27 -5.15 25.76
N MET A 278 -9.68 -4.20 25.02
CA MET A 278 -10.39 -3.48 23.96
C MET A 278 -10.84 -4.41 22.83
N ILE A 279 -9.99 -5.37 22.46
CA ILE A 279 -10.33 -6.38 21.45
C ILE A 279 -11.43 -7.31 21.96
N GLU A 280 -11.31 -7.76 23.20
CA GLU A 280 -12.28 -8.61 23.89
C GLU A 280 -13.66 -7.95 23.98
N ASP A 281 -13.72 -6.66 24.33
CA ASP A 281 -14.96 -5.89 24.42
C ASP A 281 -15.64 -5.75 23.07
N ASN A 282 -14.89 -5.50 21.97
CA ASN A 282 -15.45 -5.43 20.64
C ASN A 282 -15.98 -6.81 20.17
N LEU A 283 -15.24 -7.89 20.42
CA LEU A 283 -15.68 -9.25 20.09
C LEU A 283 -16.91 -9.66 20.89
N ARG A 284 -16.95 -9.34 22.20
CA ARG A 284 -18.12 -9.53 23.07
C ARG A 284 -19.32 -8.77 22.52
N SER A 285 -19.17 -7.51 22.22
CA SER A 285 -20.26 -6.67 21.68
C SER A 285 -20.84 -7.24 20.38
N MET A 286 -19.99 -7.65 19.42
CA MET A 286 -20.46 -8.29 18.19
C MET A 286 -21.20 -9.61 18.47
N ALA A 287 -20.72 -10.44 19.39
CA ALA A 287 -21.37 -11.68 19.77
C ALA A 287 -22.73 -11.44 20.45
N GLU A 288 -22.83 -10.45 21.31
CA GLU A 288 -24.07 -10.06 21.99
C GLU A 288 -25.10 -9.50 21.02
N ILE A 289 -24.70 -8.63 20.09
CA ILE A 289 -25.57 -8.11 19.01
C ILE A 289 -26.11 -9.27 18.17
N ALA A 290 -25.25 -10.20 17.75
CA ALA A 290 -25.66 -11.39 16.99
C ALA A 290 -26.72 -12.21 17.75
N ARG A 291 -26.47 -12.52 19.03
CA ARG A 291 -27.37 -13.30 19.87
C ARG A 291 -28.71 -12.59 20.09
N ALA A 292 -28.69 -11.30 20.38
CA ALA A 292 -29.92 -10.48 20.50
C ALA A 292 -30.74 -10.46 19.20
N SER A 293 -30.07 -10.65 18.05
CA SER A 293 -30.72 -10.75 16.73
C SER A 293 -31.08 -12.18 16.33
N GLY A 294 -30.99 -13.15 17.24
CA GLY A 294 -31.31 -14.56 16.98
C GLY A 294 -30.28 -15.30 16.11
N ILE A 295 -29.06 -14.75 15.98
CA ILE A 295 -27.96 -15.31 15.18
C ILE A 295 -27.02 -16.09 16.09
N ARG A 296 -26.72 -17.34 15.74
CA ARG A 296 -25.74 -18.16 16.45
C ARG A 296 -24.33 -17.73 16.11
N VAL A 297 -23.44 -17.74 17.09
CA VAL A 297 -22.05 -17.27 16.95
C VAL A 297 -21.07 -18.43 16.94
N VAL A 298 -20.23 -18.46 15.92
CA VAL A 298 -18.97 -19.20 15.91
C VAL A 298 -17.84 -18.17 16.09
N LEU A 299 -17.14 -18.25 17.22
CA LEU A 299 -16.02 -17.38 17.53
C LEU A 299 -14.73 -18.14 17.23
N SER A 300 -14.03 -17.71 16.18
CA SER A 300 -12.80 -18.36 15.71
C SER A 300 -11.59 -17.81 16.44
N SER A 301 -10.67 -18.69 16.85
CA SER A 301 -9.35 -18.26 17.32
C SER A 301 -8.66 -17.39 16.27
N VAL A 302 -7.91 -16.38 16.70
CA VAL A 302 -6.91 -15.73 15.86
C VAL A 302 -5.89 -16.76 15.42
N LEU A 303 -5.50 -16.73 14.14
CA LEU A 303 -4.51 -17.66 13.60
C LEU A 303 -3.14 -17.42 14.25
N PRO A 304 -2.28 -18.46 14.32
CA PRO A 304 -0.95 -18.30 14.87
C PRO A 304 -0.10 -17.34 14.02
N VAL A 305 0.56 -16.38 14.66
CA VAL A 305 1.51 -15.45 14.02
C VAL A 305 2.69 -15.26 14.95
N TYR A 306 3.89 -15.59 14.47
CA TYR A 306 5.12 -15.39 15.22
C TYR A 306 5.55 -13.92 15.23
N ASP A 307 5.51 -13.26 14.06
CA ASP A 307 5.76 -11.84 13.90
C ASP A 307 5.04 -11.33 12.63
N TYR A 308 4.80 -10.00 12.54
CA TYR A 308 4.17 -9.41 11.37
C TYR A 308 5.23 -8.89 10.40
N PRO A 309 5.26 -9.35 9.12
CA PRO A 309 6.28 -8.93 8.16
C PRO A 309 6.25 -7.40 7.87
N TRP A 310 5.09 -6.74 8.03
CA TRP A 310 4.95 -5.29 7.86
C TRP A 310 5.18 -4.48 9.14
N ARG A 311 5.29 -5.13 10.31
CA ARG A 311 5.57 -4.52 11.63
C ARG A 311 6.34 -5.49 12.52
N PRO A 312 7.61 -5.76 12.22
CA PRO A 312 8.41 -6.71 12.98
C PRO A 312 8.66 -6.22 14.42
N GLY A 313 8.81 -7.16 15.34
CA GLY A 313 9.15 -6.90 16.75
C GLY A 313 7.96 -6.61 17.67
N LEU A 314 6.71 -6.83 17.23
CA LEU A 314 5.52 -6.66 18.09
C LEU A 314 5.26 -7.86 19.01
N GLU A 315 5.94 -8.98 18.79
CA GLU A 315 5.82 -10.23 19.57
C GLU A 315 4.34 -10.67 19.73
N PRO A 316 3.60 -10.84 18.62
CA PRO A 316 2.15 -11.10 18.69
C PRO A 316 1.79 -12.46 19.26
N ALA A 317 2.68 -13.44 19.20
CA ALA A 317 2.39 -14.85 19.52
C ALA A 317 1.75 -15.02 20.90
N LEU A 318 2.35 -14.44 21.96
CA LEU A 318 1.80 -14.55 23.33
C LEU A 318 0.47 -13.78 23.50
N LYS A 319 0.33 -12.64 22.82
CA LYS A 319 -0.92 -11.87 22.82
C LYS A 319 -2.06 -12.64 22.15
N ILE A 320 -1.76 -13.32 21.04
CA ILE A 320 -2.71 -14.19 20.32
C ILE A 320 -3.14 -15.37 21.22
N VAL A 321 -2.19 -16.03 21.89
CA VAL A 321 -2.50 -17.13 22.81
C VAL A 321 -3.41 -16.65 23.93
N ALA A 322 -3.13 -15.51 24.54
CA ALA A 322 -3.95 -14.95 25.62
C ALA A 322 -5.37 -14.59 25.12
N LEU A 323 -5.48 -13.91 23.98
CA LEU A 323 -6.78 -13.57 23.38
C LEU A 323 -7.58 -14.84 23.02
N ASN A 324 -6.94 -15.86 22.46
CA ASN A 324 -7.60 -17.12 22.12
C ASN A 324 -8.08 -17.89 23.37
N ALA A 325 -7.34 -17.83 24.46
CA ALA A 325 -7.77 -18.39 25.74
C ALA A 325 -9.03 -17.71 26.28
N TRP A 326 -9.06 -16.36 26.23
CA TRP A 326 -10.24 -15.58 26.57
C TRP A 326 -11.43 -15.92 25.64
N MET A 327 -11.24 -15.97 24.31
CA MET A 327 -12.29 -16.32 23.34
C MET A 327 -12.91 -17.68 23.65
N LYS A 328 -12.09 -18.67 24.00
CA LYS A 328 -12.54 -20.03 24.37
C LYS A 328 -13.39 -20.04 25.64
N ASP A 329 -12.95 -19.33 26.67
CA ASP A 329 -13.69 -19.17 27.92
C ASP A 329 -15.01 -18.42 27.72
N TYR A 330 -14.97 -17.29 26.99
CA TYR A 330 -16.16 -16.51 26.66
C TYR A 330 -17.16 -17.34 25.84
N ALA A 331 -16.72 -18.10 24.84
CA ALA A 331 -17.60 -18.95 24.05
C ALA A 331 -18.30 -20.01 24.93
N ALA A 332 -17.59 -20.62 25.86
CA ALA A 332 -18.17 -21.59 26.79
C ALA A 332 -19.25 -20.94 27.68
N LYS A 333 -19.00 -19.74 28.20
CA LYS A 333 -19.93 -19.04 29.10
C LYS A 333 -21.13 -18.44 28.36
N SER A 334 -20.94 -17.96 27.13
CA SER A 334 -21.97 -17.25 26.34
C SER A 334 -22.86 -18.18 25.51
N GLY A 335 -22.52 -19.47 25.39
CA GLY A 335 -23.19 -20.39 24.48
C GLY A 335 -22.78 -20.25 23.01
N ALA A 336 -21.74 -19.48 22.69
CA ALA A 336 -21.14 -19.47 21.38
C ALA A 336 -20.37 -20.77 21.09
N THR A 337 -20.07 -21.05 19.84
CA THR A 337 -19.21 -22.18 19.46
C THR A 337 -17.80 -21.66 19.25
N TYR A 338 -16.82 -22.21 20.00
CA TYR A 338 -15.40 -21.88 19.75
C TYR A 338 -14.87 -22.72 18.59
N LEU A 339 -14.13 -22.09 17.69
CA LEU A 339 -13.49 -22.71 16.54
C LEU A 339 -11.98 -22.52 16.64
N ASP A 340 -11.25 -23.61 16.88
CA ASP A 340 -9.81 -23.58 17.11
C ASP A 340 -9.02 -23.81 15.81
N TYR A 341 -8.68 -22.76 15.12
CA TYR A 341 -7.72 -22.77 14.02
C TYR A 341 -6.28 -22.76 14.53
N HIS A 342 -6.03 -22.05 15.65
CA HIS A 342 -4.70 -21.81 16.17
C HIS A 342 -3.95 -23.12 16.43
N SER A 343 -4.57 -24.04 17.17
CA SER A 343 -3.96 -25.35 17.49
C SER A 343 -3.75 -26.21 16.23
N ALA A 344 -4.61 -26.08 15.22
CA ALA A 344 -4.52 -26.86 14.00
C ALA A 344 -3.45 -26.35 13.01
N MET A 345 -3.03 -25.09 13.13
CA MET A 345 -2.18 -24.41 12.15
C MET A 345 -0.85 -23.93 12.71
N GLY A 346 -0.68 -23.97 14.04
CA GLY A 346 0.50 -23.47 14.73
C GLY A 346 1.71 -24.40 14.68
N ASP A 347 2.89 -23.82 14.82
CA ASP A 347 4.16 -24.49 15.03
C ASP A 347 4.57 -24.43 16.54
N ALA A 348 5.74 -24.98 16.86
CA ALA A 348 6.27 -24.99 18.24
C ALA A 348 6.58 -23.57 18.78
N ARG A 349 6.72 -22.55 17.92
CA ARG A 349 6.98 -21.16 18.30
C ARG A 349 5.70 -20.33 18.38
N GLN A 350 4.52 -20.96 18.29
CA GLN A 350 3.21 -20.30 18.23
C GLN A 350 3.04 -19.45 16.96
N GLY A 351 3.84 -19.68 15.92
CA GLY A 351 3.71 -19.09 14.60
C GLY A 351 2.92 -20.00 13.65
N MET A 352 2.56 -19.47 12.48
CA MET A 352 1.97 -20.27 11.41
C MET A 352 2.99 -21.27 10.86
N ARG A 353 2.58 -22.53 10.69
CA ARG A 353 3.42 -23.51 9.98
C ARG A 353 3.71 -23.03 8.55
N ALA A 354 4.98 -23.09 8.14
CA ALA A 354 5.47 -22.48 6.91
C ALA A 354 4.74 -22.98 5.64
N GLU A 355 4.30 -24.24 5.61
CA GLU A 355 3.56 -24.81 4.50
C GLU A 355 2.11 -24.29 4.37
N LEU A 356 1.59 -23.62 5.41
CA LEU A 356 0.21 -23.12 5.45
C LEU A 356 0.07 -21.63 5.09
N ALA A 357 1.17 -20.86 5.15
CA ALA A 357 1.18 -19.44 4.81
C ALA A 357 2.57 -19.03 4.33
N SER A 358 2.66 -18.32 3.21
CA SER A 358 3.93 -17.86 2.64
C SER A 358 4.54 -16.66 3.36
N ASP A 359 3.71 -15.85 3.99
CA ASP A 359 4.13 -14.64 4.75
C ASP A 359 4.03 -14.83 6.27
N GLY A 360 3.68 -16.03 6.72
CA GLY A 360 3.51 -16.35 8.15
C GLY A 360 2.23 -15.82 8.78
N VAL A 361 1.32 -15.21 8.01
CA VAL A 361 0.07 -14.60 8.51
C VAL A 361 -1.16 -15.04 7.69
N HIS A 362 -1.09 -14.93 6.36
CA HIS A 362 -2.22 -15.20 5.48
C HIS A 362 -2.17 -16.64 4.97
N PRO A 363 -3.22 -17.44 5.22
CA PRO A 363 -3.28 -18.81 4.74
C PRO A 363 -3.18 -18.88 3.22
N ASN A 364 -2.34 -19.79 2.73
CA ASN A 364 -2.32 -20.21 1.34
C ASN A 364 -3.39 -21.29 1.10
N ASP A 365 -3.39 -21.92 -0.09
CA ASP A 365 -4.33 -22.99 -0.44
C ASP A 365 -4.30 -24.16 0.55
N ALA A 366 -3.13 -24.52 1.07
CA ALA A 366 -3.01 -25.58 2.07
C ALA A 366 -3.60 -25.15 3.40
N GLY A 367 -3.39 -23.89 3.80
CA GLY A 367 -3.96 -23.32 5.02
C GLY A 367 -5.49 -23.31 4.99
N TYR A 368 -6.11 -22.83 3.90
CA TYR A 368 -7.57 -22.86 3.78
C TYR A 368 -8.13 -24.30 3.74
N ARG A 369 -7.42 -25.27 3.14
CA ARG A 369 -7.83 -26.68 3.22
C ARG A 369 -7.82 -27.25 4.65
N VAL A 370 -6.98 -26.76 5.53
CA VAL A 370 -7.03 -27.10 6.96
C VAL A 370 -8.22 -26.42 7.64
N MET A 371 -8.49 -25.15 7.33
CA MET A 371 -9.55 -24.36 7.96
C MET A 371 -10.95 -24.86 7.59
N ALA A 372 -11.19 -25.23 6.33
CA ALA A 372 -12.53 -25.54 5.83
C ALA A 372 -13.27 -26.64 6.61
N PRO A 373 -12.72 -27.83 6.85
CA PRO A 373 -13.42 -28.90 7.59
C PRO A 373 -13.66 -28.53 9.06
N LEU A 374 -12.75 -27.76 9.68
CA LEU A 374 -12.93 -27.28 11.04
C LEU A 374 -14.11 -26.30 11.14
N THR A 375 -14.23 -25.43 10.15
CA THR A 375 -15.33 -24.47 10.04
C THR A 375 -16.67 -25.16 9.84
N GLU A 376 -16.76 -26.12 8.92
CA GLU A 376 -17.98 -26.91 8.69
C GLU A 376 -18.44 -27.61 9.97
N LYS A 377 -17.49 -28.22 10.71
CA LYS A 377 -17.78 -28.86 12.00
C LYS A 377 -18.35 -27.86 13.03
N ALA A 378 -17.75 -26.66 13.11
CA ALA A 378 -18.19 -25.62 14.05
C ALA A 378 -19.58 -25.06 13.66
N ILE A 379 -19.81 -24.79 12.37
CA ILE A 379 -21.12 -24.34 11.86
C ILE A 379 -22.19 -25.39 12.14
N ALA A 380 -21.92 -26.66 11.86
CA ALA A 380 -22.84 -27.75 12.15
C ALA A 380 -23.15 -27.87 13.64
N ALA A 381 -22.16 -27.66 14.50
CA ALA A 381 -22.36 -27.63 15.96
C ALA A 381 -23.24 -26.43 16.40
N ALA A 382 -23.00 -25.24 15.81
CA ALA A 382 -23.79 -24.06 16.09
C ALA A 382 -25.25 -24.22 15.62
N LEU A 383 -25.49 -24.84 14.47
CA LEU A 383 -26.85 -25.05 13.93
C LEU A 383 -27.68 -26.05 14.74
N ARG A 384 -27.05 -26.94 15.53
CA ARG A 384 -27.75 -27.87 16.40
C ARG A 384 -28.20 -27.30 17.75
N ARG A 385 -27.60 -26.20 18.17
CA ARG A 385 -27.99 -25.45 19.38
C ARG A 385 -29.21 -24.57 19.10
#